data_940ccf944eb59f1f91fb3335000cc0a4
#
_entry.id   940ccf944eb59f1f91fb3335000cc0a4
#
_cell.length_a   1.000
_cell.length_b   1.000
_cell.length_c   1.000
_cell.angle_alpha   90.00
_cell.angle_beta   90.00
_cell.angle_gamma   90.00
#
_symmetry.space_group_name_H-M   'P 1'
#
loop_
_entity.id
_entity.type
_entity.pdbx_description
1 polymer ?
#
loop_
_entity_poly.entity_id
_entity_poly.type
_entity_poly.pdbx_seq_one_letter_code
_entity_poly.pdbx_strand_id
1 'polypeptide(L)'
;MNRQTLADVLQSTNQTGSYTLATVLEGAEAGSQLLLRDGDALWQTQSAELLQRQLAVLQACTATGFLTLEGQRVFAERFGAVPQLVVCGGGHVAAALVKQAKLLGIPVLAIDDREEFAQQLRAAGAD
;
A
#
# COMPACT_ATOMS: atom_id res chain seq x y z
N MET A 1 -15.10 10.60 24.07
CA MET A 1 -14.30 10.58 22.83
C MET A 1 -13.93 9.14 22.53
N ASN A 2 -14.49 8.56 21.48
CA ASN A 2 -14.05 7.25 21.02
C ASN A 2 -12.65 7.38 20.43
N ARG A 3 -11.64 6.83 21.12
CA ARG A 3 -10.31 6.67 20.55
C ARG A 3 -10.41 5.54 19.54
N GLN A 4 -10.43 5.87 18.26
CA GLN A 4 -10.27 4.87 17.21
C GLN A 4 -8.93 4.15 17.40
N THR A 5 -9.00 2.83 17.51
CA THR A 5 -7.78 2.02 17.53
C THR A 5 -7.23 1.86 16.13
N LEU A 6 -5.94 1.49 16.00
CA LEU A 6 -5.35 1.16 14.69
C LEU A 6 -6.18 0.09 13.97
N ALA A 7 -6.67 -0.92 14.71
CA ALA A 7 -7.50 -1.98 14.15
C ALA A 7 -8.82 -1.45 13.58
N ASP A 8 -9.49 -0.53 14.28
CA ASP A 8 -10.73 0.08 13.79
C ASP A 8 -10.50 0.86 12.50
N VAL A 9 -9.38 1.60 12.42
CA VAL A 9 -9.02 2.37 11.22
C VAL A 9 -8.75 1.45 10.05
N LEU A 10 -7.97 0.38 10.24
CA LEU A 10 -7.64 -0.58 9.19
C LEU A 10 -8.85 -1.38 8.71
N GLN A 11 -9.81 -1.66 9.59
CA GLN A 11 -11.07 -2.31 9.21
C GLN A 11 -12.02 -1.39 8.45
N SER A 12 -12.01 -0.10 8.75
CA SER A 12 -12.90 0.89 8.12
C SER A 12 -12.40 1.39 6.77
N THR A 13 -11.12 1.20 6.47
CA THR A 13 -10.55 1.62 5.19
C THR A 13 -10.80 0.57 4.12
N ASN A 14 -11.34 1.00 2.96
CA ASN A 14 -11.30 0.18 1.76
C ASN A 14 -9.86 -0.23 1.49
N GLN A 15 -9.62 -1.51 1.22
CA GLN A 15 -8.28 -2.11 1.06
C GLN A 15 -7.48 -1.57 -0.13
N THR A 16 -7.95 -0.52 -0.77
CA THR A 16 -7.26 0.17 -1.86
C THR A 16 -6.40 1.30 -1.30
N GLY A 17 -5.12 1.29 -1.60
CA GLY A 17 -4.17 2.31 -1.17
C GLY A 17 -2.87 1.72 -0.65
N SER A 18 -1.84 2.52 -0.62
CA SER A 18 -0.54 2.20 -0.06
C SER A 18 -0.44 2.74 1.35
N TYR A 19 -0.14 1.88 2.30
CA TYR A 19 -0.02 2.26 3.71
C TYR A 19 1.43 2.23 4.16
N THR A 20 1.78 3.14 5.05
CA THR A 20 3.03 3.13 5.80
C THR A 20 2.70 3.26 7.28
N LEU A 21 3.03 2.24 8.07
CA LEU A 21 2.95 2.29 9.53
C LEU A 21 4.36 2.47 10.08
N ALA A 22 4.61 3.61 10.71
CA ALA A 22 5.86 3.87 11.41
C ALA A 22 5.67 3.64 12.92
N THR A 23 6.63 2.96 13.55
CA THR A 23 6.66 2.70 14.99
C THR A 23 8.01 3.10 15.55
N VAL A 24 8.03 3.96 16.55
CA VAL A 24 9.25 4.31 17.31
C VAL A 24 9.60 3.14 18.22
N LEU A 25 10.84 2.66 18.13
CA LEU A 25 11.28 1.48 18.86
C LEU A 25 12.01 1.77 20.18
N GLU A 26 12.54 2.99 20.33
CA GLU A 26 13.36 3.37 21.47
C GLU A 26 13.18 4.84 21.84
N GLY A 27 13.68 5.25 23.01
CA GLY A 27 13.62 6.63 23.48
C GLY A 27 12.32 6.98 24.20
N ALA A 28 12.10 8.27 24.41
CA ALA A 28 10.95 8.77 25.18
C ALA A 28 9.60 8.49 24.50
N GLU A 29 9.59 8.42 23.17
CA GLU A 29 8.39 8.14 22.39
C GLU A 29 8.28 6.67 21.94
N ALA A 30 9.02 5.74 22.54
CA ALA A 30 8.96 4.33 22.19
C ALA A 30 7.52 3.80 22.24
N GLY A 31 7.10 3.07 21.21
CA GLY A 31 5.73 2.60 21.01
C GLY A 31 4.79 3.58 20.31
N SER A 32 5.23 4.83 20.09
CA SER A 32 4.44 5.77 19.29
C SER A 32 4.35 5.33 17.84
N GLN A 33 3.17 5.53 17.25
CA GLN A 33 2.86 5.07 15.90
C GLN A 33 2.19 6.15 15.06
N LEU A 34 2.48 6.15 13.77
CA LEU A 34 1.84 6.98 12.77
C LEU A 34 1.52 6.11 11.54
N LEU A 35 0.26 6.12 11.12
CA LEU A 35 -0.20 5.46 9.91
C LEU A 35 -0.42 6.50 8.81
N LEU A 36 0.22 6.30 7.68
CA LEU A 36 -0.01 7.06 6.46
C LEU A 36 -0.81 6.21 5.46
N ARG A 37 -1.66 6.86 4.69
CA ARG A 37 -2.31 6.30 3.50
C ARG A 37 -2.01 7.20 2.31
N ASP A 38 -1.40 6.62 1.28
CA ASP A 38 -1.01 7.34 0.06
C ASP A 38 -0.18 8.62 0.34
N GLY A 39 0.57 8.62 1.45
CA GLY A 39 1.39 9.72 1.93
C GLY A 39 0.71 10.65 2.93
N ASP A 40 -0.60 10.59 3.09
CA ASP A 40 -1.33 11.43 4.06
C ASP A 40 -1.48 10.74 5.42
N ALA A 41 -1.36 11.52 6.48
CA ALA A 41 -1.54 11.01 7.84
C ALA A 41 -3.01 10.62 8.08
N LEU A 42 -3.24 9.34 8.36
CA LEU A 42 -4.56 8.78 8.57
C LEU A 42 -4.88 8.57 10.05
N TRP A 43 -3.89 8.14 10.83
CA TRP A 43 -4.05 7.83 12.25
C TRP A 43 -2.71 7.93 12.97
N GLN A 44 -2.75 8.24 14.26
CA GLN A 44 -1.56 8.27 15.12
C GLN A 44 -1.90 8.05 16.59
N THR A 45 -0.89 7.67 17.34
CA THR A 45 -0.92 7.67 18.82
C THR A 45 -0.85 9.12 19.35
N GLN A 46 -1.16 9.30 20.63
CA GLN A 46 -1.14 10.64 21.25
C GLN A 46 0.25 11.28 21.27
N SER A 47 1.30 10.49 21.40
CA SER A 47 2.69 10.94 21.51
C SER A 47 3.46 10.53 20.26
N ALA A 48 3.17 11.17 19.13
CA ALA A 48 3.80 10.87 17.85
C ALA A 48 4.54 12.10 17.25
N GLU A 49 5.04 12.98 18.11
CA GLU A 49 5.65 14.24 17.69
C GLU A 49 6.89 14.03 16.81
N LEU A 50 7.74 13.05 17.14
CA LEU A 50 8.90 12.69 16.33
C LEU A 50 8.48 12.31 14.90
N LEU A 51 7.49 11.41 14.79
CA LEU A 51 7.00 10.92 13.50
C LEU A 51 6.34 12.04 12.69
N GLN A 52 5.63 12.95 13.34
CA GLN A 52 5.04 14.12 12.69
C GLN A 52 6.12 15.08 12.16
N ARG A 53 7.16 15.37 12.95
CA ARG A 53 8.28 16.23 12.50
C ARG A 53 9.01 15.60 11.31
N GLN A 54 9.06 14.29 11.23
CA GLN A 54 9.77 13.51 10.20
C GLN A 54 8.83 12.97 9.10
N LEU A 55 7.66 13.56 8.95
CA LEU A 55 6.63 13.12 8.00
C LEU A 55 7.17 12.99 6.57
N ALA A 56 7.97 13.95 6.12
CA ALA A 56 8.54 13.94 4.77
C ALA A 56 9.43 12.70 4.50
N VAL A 57 10.20 12.25 5.51
CA VAL A 57 11.02 11.05 5.42
C VAL A 57 10.14 9.81 5.31
N LEU A 58 9.07 9.75 6.10
CA LEU A 58 8.11 8.64 6.07
C LEU A 58 7.32 8.58 4.76
N GLN A 59 6.96 9.74 4.20
CA GLN A 59 6.31 9.83 2.87
C GLN A 59 7.23 9.33 1.74
N ALA A 60 8.54 9.57 1.86
CA ALA A 60 9.53 9.10 0.90
C ALA A 60 9.89 7.62 1.06
N CYS A 61 9.42 6.95 2.11
CA CYS A 61 9.69 5.55 2.37
C CYS A 61 9.02 4.66 1.32
N THR A 62 9.81 3.87 0.60
CA THR A 62 9.32 2.99 -0.48
C THR A 62 9.33 1.52 -0.13
N ALA A 63 9.97 1.13 0.98
CA ALA A 63 10.13 -0.26 1.40
C ALA A 63 9.99 -0.41 2.91
N THR A 64 9.59 -1.59 3.35
CA THR A 64 9.61 -1.96 4.77
C THR A 64 11.03 -2.06 5.28
N GLY A 65 11.31 -1.47 6.42
CA GLY A 65 12.64 -1.50 7.03
C GLY A 65 12.81 -0.59 8.23
N PHE A 66 14.03 -0.55 8.73
CA PHE A 66 14.41 0.32 9.84
C PHE A 66 14.92 1.66 9.33
N LEU A 67 14.54 2.71 10.02
CA LEU A 67 15.00 4.08 9.84
C LEU A 67 15.63 4.59 11.13
N THR A 68 16.53 5.56 11.00
CA THR A 68 17.01 6.34 12.15
C THR A 68 16.51 7.77 11.99
N LEU A 69 15.63 8.20 12.88
CA LEU A 69 15.04 9.54 12.86
C LEU A 69 15.46 10.25 14.15
N GLU A 70 16.15 11.39 14.03
CA GLU A 70 16.66 12.16 15.18
C GLU A 70 17.41 11.28 16.21
N GLY A 71 18.21 10.32 15.72
CA GLY A 71 18.97 9.39 16.56
C GLY A 71 18.17 8.24 17.16
N GLN A 72 16.86 8.15 16.91
CA GLN A 72 16.00 7.06 17.40
C GLN A 72 15.66 6.07 16.29
N ARG A 73 15.61 4.78 16.64
CA ARG A 73 15.22 3.73 15.70
C ARG A 73 13.71 3.71 15.51
N VAL A 74 13.31 3.68 14.26
CA VAL A 74 11.92 3.58 13.83
C VAL A 74 11.78 2.41 12.86
N PHE A 75 10.74 1.62 13.02
CA PHE A 75 10.37 0.60 12.05
C PHE A 75 9.23 1.13 11.19
N ALA A 76 9.45 1.16 9.87
CA ALA A 76 8.43 1.55 8.90
C ALA A 76 7.99 0.31 8.12
N GLU A 77 6.71 -0.02 8.21
CA GLU A 77 6.08 -1.11 7.46
C GLU A 77 5.28 -0.55 6.29
N ARG A 78 5.56 -1.08 5.11
CA ARG A 78 4.77 -0.80 3.90
C ARG A 78 3.84 -1.95 3.61
N PHE A 79 2.54 -1.67 3.44
CA PHE A 79 1.52 -2.68 3.13
C PHE A 79 0.35 -2.08 2.34
N GLY A 80 -0.57 -2.92 1.90
CA GLY A 80 -1.80 -2.50 1.22
C GLY A 80 -1.64 -2.18 -0.26
N ALA A 81 -0.43 -2.12 -0.80
CA ALA A 81 -0.24 -2.07 -2.25
C ALA A 81 -0.63 -3.44 -2.83
N VAL A 82 -1.78 -3.52 -3.46
CA VAL A 82 -2.18 -4.73 -4.18
C VAL A 82 -1.24 -4.88 -5.39
N PRO A 83 -0.50 -5.97 -5.52
CA PRO A 83 0.32 -6.19 -6.70
C PRO A 83 -0.58 -6.21 -7.94
N GLN A 84 -0.22 -5.42 -8.96
CA GLN A 84 -0.90 -5.41 -10.24
C GLN A 84 -0.12 -6.26 -11.23
N LEU A 85 -0.82 -7.16 -11.91
CA LEU A 85 -0.26 -7.91 -13.03
C LEU A 85 -0.36 -7.06 -14.31
N VAL A 86 0.76 -6.83 -14.96
CA VAL A 86 0.80 -6.21 -16.28
C VAL A 86 1.04 -7.29 -17.33
N VAL A 87 0.11 -7.44 -18.25
CA VAL A 87 0.17 -8.42 -19.34
C VAL A 87 0.38 -7.70 -20.65
N CYS A 88 1.51 -7.94 -21.29
CA CYS A 88 1.84 -7.40 -22.61
C CYS A 88 1.61 -8.49 -23.68
N GLY A 89 0.63 -8.25 -24.56
CA GLY A 89 0.21 -9.19 -25.59
C GLY A 89 -1.11 -9.89 -25.28
N GLY A 90 -2.00 -9.97 -26.27
CA GLY A 90 -3.40 -10.37 -26.15
C GLY A 90 -3.76 -11.78 -26.64
N GLY A 91 -2.80 -12.70 -26.72
CA GLY A 91 -3.06 -14.07 -27.19
C GLY A 91 -3.80 -14.94 -26.18
N HIS A 92 -3.97 -16.22 -26.51
CA HIS A 92 -4.71 -17.19 -25.65
C HIS A 92 -4.09 -17.35 -24.26
N VAL A 93 -2.77 -17.31 -24.15
CA VAL A 93 -2.06 -17.40 -22.87
C VAL A 93 -2.38 -16.19 -22.01
N ALA A 94 -2.36 -14.98 -22.58
CA ALA A 94 -2.70 -13.76 -21.90
C ALA A 94 -4.13 -13.76 -21.35
N ALA A 95 -5.09 -14.19 -22.16
CA ALA A 95 -6.49 -14.32 -21.74
C ALA A 95 -6.65 -15.32 -20.58
N ALA A 96 -5.93 -16.42 -20.60
CA ALA A 96 -5.93 -17.40 -19.51
C ALA A 96 -5.32 -16.82 -18.23
N LEU A 97 -4.20 -16.09 -18.33
CA LEU A 97 -3.57 -15.39 -17.21
C LEU A 97 -4.49 -14.36 -16.57
N VAL A 98 -5.18 -13.55 -17.39
CA VAL A 98 -6.15 -12.55 -16.91
C VAL A 98 -7.25 -13.23 -16.09
N LYS A 99 -7.82 -14.31 -16.59
CA LYS A 99 -8.86 -15.07 -15.87
C LYS A 99 -8.36 -15.63 -14.53
N GLN A 100 -7.16 -16.19 -14.50
CA GLN A 100 -6.55 -16.72 -13.27
C GLN A 100 -6.27 -15.60 -12.27
N ALA A 101 -5.67 -14.50 -12.71
CA ALA A 101 -5.39 -13.35 -11.86
C ALA A 101 -6.68 -12.77 -11.25
N LYS A 102 -7.75 -12.69 -12.03
CA LYS A 102 -9.06 -12.24 -11.56
C LYS A 102 -9.63 -13.14 -10.47
N LEU A 103 -9.51 -14.46 -10.62
CA LEU A 103 -9.92 -15.42 -9.58
C LEU A 103 -9.16 -15.24 -8.27
N LEU A 104 -7.89 -14.82 -8.35
CA LEU A 104 -7.03 -14.53 -7.20
C LEU A 104 -7.23 -13.12 -6.64
N GLY A 105 -8.10 -12.30 -7.23
CA GLY A 105 -8.31 -10.91 -6.82
C GLY A 105 -7.15 -9.97 -7.17
N ILE A 106 -6.31 -10.34 -8.13
CA ILE A 106 -5.18 -9.54 -8.58
C ILE A 106 -5.65 -8.64 -9.73
N PRO A 107 -5.57 -7.30 -9.62
CA PRO A 107 -5.85 -6.38 -10.72
C PRO A 107 -4.92 -6.64 -11.90
N VAL A 108 -5.45 -6.58 -13.11
CA VAL A 108 -4.69 -6.82 -14.33
C VAL A 108 -4.79 -5.64 -15.27
N LEU A 109 -3.65 -5.06 -15.61
CA LEU A 109 -3.53 -4.12 -16.71
C LEU A 109 -3.05 -4.89 -17.96
N ALA A 110 -3.85 -4.88 -19.03
CA ALA A 110 -3.50 -5.53 -20.27
C ALA A 110 -3.16 -4.52 -21.37
N ILE A 111 -2.09 -4.79 -22.10
CA ILE A 111 -1.59 -3.93 -23.17
C ILE A 111 -1.41 -4.76 -24.44
N ASP A 112 -2.11 -4.37 -25.52
CA ASP A 112 -1.88 -4.89 -26.87
C ASP A 112 -2.07 -3.76 -27.87
N ASP A 113 -1.27 -3.72 -28.94
CA ASP A 113 -1.35 -2.73 -30.00
C ASP A 113 -2.45 -3.05 -31.02
N ARG A 114 -3.04 -4.24 -30.93
CA ARG A 114 -4.15 -4.69 -31.77
C ARG A 114 -5.45 -4.63 -30.99
N GLU A 115 -6.37 -3.79 -31.45
CA GLU A 115 -7.61 -3.49 -30.73
C GLU A 115 -8.47 -4.74 -30.46
N GLU A 116 -8.55 -5.68 -31.40
CA GLU A 116 -9.31 -6.92 -31.23
C GLU A 116 -8.79 -7.77 -30.07
N PHE A 117 -7.47 -7.83 -29.88
CA PHE A 117 -6.86 -8.56 -28.77
C PHE A 117 -7.01 -7.81 -27.43
N ALA A 118 -6.90 -6.49 -27.44
CA ALA A 118 -7.18 -5.67 -26.25
C ALA A 118 -8.63 -5.85 -25.78
N GLN A 119 -9.59 -5.90 -26.71
CA GLN A 119 -10.99 -6.17 -26.38
C GLN A 119 -11.21 -7.58 -25.81
N GLN A 120 -10.52 -8.59 -26.34
CA GLN A 120 -10.57 -9.95 -25.78
C GLN A 120 -10.06 -10.01 -24.33
N LEU A 121 -8.97 -9.32 -24.04
CA LEU A 121 -8.42 -9.26 -22.67
C LEU A 121 -9.37 -8.51 -21.72
N ARG A 122 -9.98 -7.43 -22.18
CA ARG A 122 -11.00 -6.72 -21.41
C ARG A 122 -12.22 -7.59 -21.16
N ALA A 123 -12.69 -8.36 -22.15
CA ALA A 123 -13.76 -9.33 -21.98
C ALA A 123 -13.38 -10.45 -20.99
N ALA A 124 -12.10 -10.83 -20.90
CA ALA A 124 -11.59 -11.76 -19.89
C ALA A 124 -11.50 -11.16 -18.47
N GLY A 125 -11.60 -9.84 -18.34
CA GLY A 125 -11.65 -9.12 -17.08
C GLY A 125 -10.44 -8.24 -16.76
N ALA A 126 -9.59 -7.93 -17.75
CA ALA A 126 -8.53 -6.93 -17.62
C ALA A 126 -9.09 -5.50 -17.65
N ASP A 127 -8.33 -4.58 -17.06
CA ASP A 127 -8.54 -3.13 -17.12
C ASP A 127 -7.80 -2.53 -18.32
#